data_db5f9f6156aadfcb4f571de13313edd8
#
_entry.id   db5f9f6156aadfcb4f571de13313edd8
#
_cell.length_a   1.000
_cell.length_b   1.000
_cell.length_c   1.000
_cell.angle_alpha   90.00
_cell.angle_beta   90.00
_cell.angle_gamma   90.00
#
_symmetry.space_group_name_H-M   'P 1'
#
loop_
_entity.id
_entity.type
_entity.pdbx_description
1 polymer ?
#
loop_
_entity_poly.entity_id
_entity_poly.type
_entity_poly.pdbx_seq_one_letter_code
_entity_poly.pdbx_strand_id
1 'polypeptide(L)'
;MLSLRLLILVAAASAAPATFADGWDRGPDVAPVTNAPYQQECASCHMAYQPGLLPARSWQRLMGDLADHFGDNAELAPDDQTAITTFLTTHAADRAPEKRARKIAASLRSGDTPLRITDTPYIKSKHRELPARLVTGNPRVKSLAQCNACHTRAEHGSYSESQIDIPGYGRWED
;
A
#
# COMPACT_ATOMS: atom_id res chain seq x y z
N MET A 1 -4.32 -41.94 -72.54
CA MET A 1 -3.48 -41.95 -71.36
C MET A 1 -3.54 -40.57 -70.74
N LEU A 2 -4.45 -40.30 -69.80
CA LEU A 2 -4.61 -38.97 -69.19
C LEU A 2 -3.92 -38.98 -67.81
N SER A 3 -2.83 -38.21 -67.68
CA SER A 3 -2.11 -38.09 -66.40
C SER A 3 -2.73 -36.99 -65.54
N LEU A 4 -3.37 -37.40 -64.46
CA LEU A 4 -3.97 -36.56 -63.45
C LEU A 4 -2.84 -36.03 -62.51
N ARG A 5 -2.52 -34.78 -62.63
CA ARG A 5 -1.55 -34.12 -61.74
C ARG A 5 -2.31 -33.61 -60.50
N LEU A 6 -2.07 -34.25 -59.38
CA LEU A 6 -2.58 -33.84 -58.10
C LEU A 6 -1.80 -32.64 -57.56
N LEU A 7 -2.42 -31.47 -57.50
CA LEU A 7 -1.87 -30.26 -56.88
C LEU A 7 -2.15 -30.32 -55.36
N ILE A 8 -1.06 -30.51 -54.60
CA ILE A 8 -1.14 -30.42 -53.11
C ILE A 8 -0.98 -28.96 -52.74
N LEU A 9 -2.06 -28.34 -52.27
CA LEU A 9 -2.04 -27.01 -51.63
C LEU A 9 -1.53 -27.17 -50.21
N VAL A 10 -0.31 -26.71 -49.93
CA VAL A 10 0.22 -26.59 -48.58
C VAL A 10 -0.26 -25.25 -48.01
N ALA A 11 -1.22 -25.31 -47.12
CA ALA A 11 -1.63 -24.14 -46.34
C ALA A 11 -0.58 -23.87 -45.26
N ALA A 12 0.21 -22.82 -45.45
CA ALA A 12 1.12 -22.30 -44.42
C ALA A 12 0.30 -21.59 -43.33
N ALA A 13 0.11 -22.23 -42.18
CA ALA A 13 -0.45 -21.61 -41.00
C ALA A 13 0.60 -20.65 -40.43
N SER A 14 0.45 -19.35 -40.67
CA SER A 14 1.22 -18.30 -40.00
C SER A 14 0.79 -18.21 -38.52
N ALA A 15 1.55 -18.81 -37.62
CA ALA A 15 1.46 -18.59 -36.20
C ALA A 15 1.95 -17.16 -35.93
N ALA A 16 1.04 -16.24 -35.67
CA ALA A 16 1.37 -14.93 -35.11
C ALA A 16 1.98 -15.13 -33.73
N PRO A 17 3.16 -14.52 -33.43
CA PRO A 17 3.68 -14.55 -32.08
C PRO A 17 2.68 -13.83 -31.17
N ALA A 18 2.17 -14.52 -30.14
CA ALA A 18 1.47 -13.90 -29.05
C ALA A 18 2.46 -12.95 -28.35
N THR A 19 2.33 -11.66 -28.61
CA THR A 19 3.00 -10.65 -27.80
C THR A 19 2.38 -10.74 -26.42
N PHE A 20 3.06 -11.42 -25.51
CA PHE A 20 2.82 -11.26 -24.10
C PHE A 20 3.09 -9.78 -23.82
N ALA A 21 2.02 -9.01 -23.66
CA ALA A 21 2.11 -7.72 -23.03
C ALA A 21 2.63 -8.00 -21.63
N ASP A 22 3.92 -7.74 -21.40
CA ASP A 22 4.54 -7.69 -20.08
C ASP A 22 3.87 -6.55 -19.28
N GLY A 23 2.59 -6.74 -18.95
CA GLY A 23 1.95 -6.07 -17.84
C GLY A 23 2.66 -6.56 -16.59
N TRP A 24 3.60 -5.78 -16.11
CA TRP A 24 4.29 -6.00 -14.87
C TRP A 24 3.26 -5.97 -13.75
N ASP A 25 2.67 -7.10 -13.48
CA ASP A 25 1.91 -7.35 -12.26
C ASP A 25 2.92 -7.41 -11.11
N ARG A 26 3.50 -6.25 -10.81
CA ARG A 26 4.21 -6.08 -9.57
C ARG A 26 3.14 -6.16 -8.51
N GLY A 27 3.18 -7.22 -7.71
CA GLY A 27 2.31 -7.34 -6.56
C GLY A 27 2.26 -6.06 -5.72
N PRO A 28 1.35 -5.94 -4.77
CA PRO A 28 1.17 -4.72 -3.99
C PRO A 28 2.49 -4.30 -3.32
N ASP A 29 2.67 -3.02 -3.13
CA ASP A 29 3.86 -2.44 -2.46
C ASP A 29 3.99 -2.87 -1.00
N VAL A 30 2.84 -3.10 -0.36
CA VAL A 30 2.63 -3.71 0.95
C VAL A 30 1.39 -4.61 0.87
N ALA A 31 1.32 -5.67 1.68
CA ALA A 31 0.16 -6.55 1.68
C ALA A 31 -1.13 -5.77 1.99
N PRO A 32 -2.20 -5.95 1.22
CA PRO A 32 -3.49 -5.33 1.54
C PRO A 32 -4.03 -5.88 2.87
N VAL A 33 -4.89 -5.09 3.52
CA VAL A 33 -5.53 -5.50 4.76
C VAL A 33 -6.62 -6.55 4.45
N THR A 34 -6.50 -7.73 5.06
CA THR A 34 -7.47 -8.83 4.91
C THR A 34 -8.16 -9.20 6.22
N ASN A 35 -7.78 -8.56 7.35
CA ASN A 35 -8.35 -8.81 8.67
C ASN A 35 -9.64 -8.01 8.84
N ALA A 36 -10.79 -8.69 8.87
CA ALA A 36 -12.10 -8.05 8.96
C ALA A 36 -12.30 -7.29 10.29
N PRO A 37 -11.96 -7.83 11.48
CA PRO A 37 -12.04 -7.06 12.72
C PRO A 37 -11.22 -5.77 12.68
N TYR A 38 -9.98 -5.82 12.18
CA TYR A 38 -9.17 -4.61 12.05
C TYR A 38 -9.79 -3.57 11.10
N GLN A 39 -10.36 -4.01 9.98
CA GLN A 39 -11.07 -3.10 9.07
C GLN A 39 -12.30 -2.49 9.74
N GLN A 40 -13.09 -3.29 10.43
CA GLN A 40 -14.32 -2.85 11.09
C GLN A 40 -14.04 -1.80 12.18
N GLU A 41 -13.06 -2.06 13.02
CA GLU A 41 -12.78 -1.21 14.18
C GLU A 41 -11.99 0.06 13.82
N CYS A 42 -11.07 -0.03 12.84
CA CYS A 42 -10.15 1.08 12.57
C CYS A 42 -10.50 1.90 11.32
N ALA A 43 -11.28 1.37 10.37
CA ALA A 43 -11.61 2.10 9.14
C ALA A 43 -12.75 3.12 9.28
N SER A 44 -13.34 3.27 10.46
CA SER A 44 -14.42 4.23 10.72
C SER A 44 -13.94 5.69 10.73
N CYS A 45 -12.68 5.95 11.10
CA CYS A 45 -12.10 7.29 11.20
C CYS A 45 -11.08 7.59 10.10
N HIS A 46 -10.30 6.61 9.68
CA HIS A 46 -9.30 6.70 8.60
C HIS A 46 -9.17 5.34 7.90
N MET A 47 -8.51 5.28 6.74
CA MET A 47 -8.27 3.99 6.11
C MET A 47 -7.55 3.02 7.08
N ALA A 48 -7.91 1.74 7.06
CA ALA A 48 -7.16 0.72 7.78
C ALA A 48 -5.76 0.60 7.14
N TYR A 49 -4.74 1.17 7.79
CA TYR A 49 -3.37 1.16 7.27
C TYR A 49 -2.80 -0.25 7.24
N GLN A 50 -2.10 -0.57 6.16
CA GLN A 50 -1.45 -1.86 6.03
C GLN A 50 -0.38 -2.06 7.13
N PRO A 51 -0.32 -3.23 7.78
CA PRO A 51 0.66 -3.51 8.82
C PRO A 51 2.11 -3.30 8.37
N GLY A 52 2.41 -3.55 7.09
CA GLY A 52 3.72 -3.34 6.49
C GLY A 52 4.21 -1.88 6.43
N LEU A 53 3.44 -0.92 6.92
CA LEU A 53 3.81 0.51 6.94
C LEU A 53 4.51 0.94 8.24
N LEU A 54 4.51 0.12 9.29
CA LEU A 54 5.23 0.37 10.55
C LEU A 54 5.88 -0.92 11.07
N PRO A 55 6.97 -0.83 11.87
CA PRO A 55 7.55 -1.99 12.52
C PRO A 55 6.67 -2.52 13.65
N ALA A 56 6.83 -3.80 14.00
CA ALA A 56 6.02 -4.47 15.01
C ALA A 56 5.98 -3.72 16.37
N ARG A 57 7.14 -3.19 16.79
CA ARG A 57 7.23 -2.41 18.05
C ARG A 57 6.39 -1.13 18.04
N SER A 58 6.22 -0.50 16.87
CA SER A 58 5.35 0.67 16.71
C SER A 58 3.88 0.27 16.85
N TRP A 59 3.48 -0.81 16.20
CA TRP A 59 2.13 -1.34 16.35
C TRP A 59 1.82 -1.74 17.79
N GLN A 60 2.74 -2.44 18.47
CA GLN A 60 2.58 -2.77 19.89
C GLN A 60 2.35 -1.52 20.76
N ARG A 61 3.14 -0.47 20.51
CA ARG A 61 3.00 0.78 21.28
C ARG A 61 1.67 1.46 21.00
N LEU A 62 1.24 1.55 19.73
CA LEU A 62 -0.03 2.13 19.34
C LEU A 62 -1.21 1.37 19.96
N MET A 63 -1.20 0.05 19.86
CA MET A 63 -2.26 -0.81 20.40
C MET A 63 -2.27 -0.86 21.91
N GLY A 64 -1.19 -0.50 22.57
CA GLY A 64 -1.11 -0.40 24.04
C GLY A 64 -1.62 0.91 24.62
N ASP A 65 -1.97 1.90 23.76
CA ASP A 65 -2.37 3.24 24.21
C ASP A 65 -3.55 3.76 23.37
N LEU A 66 -4.57 2.92 23.21
CA LEU A 66 -5.77 3.27 22.43
C LEU A 66 -6.67 4.27 23.14
N ALA A 67 -6.55 4.40 24.47
CA ALA A 67 -7.29 5.40 25.24
C ALA A 67 -6.87 6.84 24.86
N ASP A 68 -5.62 7.02 24.37
CA ASP A 68 -5.14 8.30 23.82
C ASP A 68 -4.55 8.07 22.41
N HIS A 69 -5.40 7.71 21.47
CA HIS A 69 -5.02 7.54 20.08
C HIS A 69 -4.93 8.89 19.37
N PHE A 70 -3.82 9.60 19.60
CA PHE A 70 -3.58 10.96 19.07
C PHE A 70 -4.60 12.01 19.47
N GLY A 71 -5.15 11.89 20.65
CA GLY A 71 -6.15 12.80 21.23
C GLY A 71 -7.58 12.27 21.16
N ASP A 72 -7.81 11.14 20.49
CA ASP A 72 -9.11 10.47 20.42
C ASP A 72 -9.08 9.15 21.22
N ASN A 73 -10.22 8.74 21.75
CA ASN A 73 -10.38 7.42 22.36
C ASN A 73 -10.74 6.38 21.28
N ALA A 74 -9.88 5.37 21.13
CA ALA A 74 -10.06 4.25 20.21
C ALA A 74 -10.02 2.90 20.94
N GLU A 75 -10.41 2.85 22.23
CA GLU A 75 -10.43 1.63 23.03
C GLU A 75 -11.34 0.57 22.40
N LEU A 76 -10.89 -0.67 22.49
CA LEU A 76 -11.56 -1.86 21.97
C LEU A 76 -11.88 -2.84 23.10
N ALA A 77 -12.75 -3.79 22.83
CA ALA A 77 -12.89 -4.96 23.69
C ALA A 77 -11.53 -5.71 23.76
N PRO A 78 -11.15 -6.26 24.94
CA PRO A 78 -9.83 -6.85 25.16
C PRO A 78 -9.46 -7.96 24.14
N ASP A 79 -10.43 -8.76 23.73
CA ASP A 79 -10.21 -9.85 22.77
C ASP A 79 -9.94 -9.30 21.36
N ASP A 80 -10.66 -8.26 20.93
CA ASP A 80 -10.44 -7.59 19.65
C ASP A 80 -9.10 -6.86 19.64
N GLN A 81 -8.75 -6.15 20.71
CA GLN A 81 -7.45 -5.51 20.87
C GLN A 81 -6.32 -6.52 20.75
N THR A 82 -6.44 -7.68 21.37
CA THR A 82 -5.45 -8.76 21.32
C THR A 82 -5.32 -9.34 19.91
N ALA A 83 -6.45 -9.64 19.27
CA ALA A 83 -6.48 -10.21 17.93
C ALA A 83 -5.89 -9.24 16.89
N ILE A 84 -6.30 -7.96 16.95
CA ILE A 84 -5.82 -6.92 16.03
C ILE A 84 -4.33 -6.65 16.28
N THR A 85 -3.88 -6.56 17.54
CA THR A 85 -2.45 -6.40 17.87
C THR A 85 -1.61 -7.53 17.28
N THR A 86 -2.08 -8.78 17.42
CA THR A 86 -1.41 -9.95 16.84
C THR A 86 -1.33 -9.86 15.32
N PHE A 87 -2.41 -9.52 14.65
CA PHE A 87 -2.44 -9.32 13.20
C PHE A 87 -1.42 -8.25 12.76
N LEU A 88 -1.49 -7.06 13.35
CA LEU A 88 -0.62 -5.93 13.01
C LEU A 88 0.86 -6.25 13.21
N THR A 89 1.20 -6.86 14.35
CA THR A 89 2.60 -7.17 14.67
C THR A 89 3.16 -8.33 13.85
N THR A 90 2.33 -9.30 13.46
CA THR A 90 2.76 -10.44 12.64
C THR A 90 3.07 -10.02 11.20
N HIS A 91 2.32 -9.04 10.67
CA HIS A 91 2.47 -8.57 9.29
C HIS A 91 3.20 -7.22 9.19
N ALA A 92 3.88 -6.79 10.25
CA ALA A 92 4.58 -5.51 10.35
C ALA A 92 5.74 -5.38 9.34
N ALA A 93 6.21 -4.16 9.09
CA ALA A 93 7.22 -3.84 8.09
C ALA A 93 8.53 -4.62 8.22
N ASP A 94 8.93 -4.93 9.45
CA ASP A 94 10.14 -5.69 9.77
C ASP A 94 9.94 -7.22 9.65
N ARG A 95 8.76 -7.69 9.30
CA ARG A 95 8.41 -9.11 9.09
C ARG A 95 7.83 -9.39 7.71
N ALA A 96 7.34 -8.36 7.04
CA ALA A 96 6.68 -8.44 5.75
C ALA A 96 7.69 -8.64 4.59
N PRO A 97 7.38 -9.49 3.59
CA PRO A 97 8.28 -9.76 2.47
C PRO A 97 8.24 -8.67 1.39
N GLU A 98 7.23 -7.81 1.38
CA GLU A 98 7.01 -6.83 0.33
C GLU A 98 8.14 -5.79 0.30
N LYS A 99 8.49 -5.37 -0.92
CA LYS A 99 9.65 -4.50 -1.15
C LYS A 99 9.55 -3.17 -0.40
N ARG A 100 8.36 -2.56 -0.35
CA ARG A 100 8.18 -1.27 0.32
C ARG A 100 8.23 -1.42 1.84
N ALA A 101 7.60 -2.44 2.39
CA ALA A 101 7.68 -2.75 3.81
C ALA A 101 9.14 -2.89 4.27
N ARG A 102 9.95 -3.67 3.55
CA ARG A 102 11.38 -3.82 3.84
C ARG A 102 12.16 -2.50 3.75
N LYS A 103 11.84 -1.61 2.78
CA LYS A 103 12.47 -0.29 2.67
C LYS A 103 12.10 0.61 3.85
N ILE A 104 10.86 0.55 4.31
CA ILE A 104 10.42 1.28 5.52
C ILE A 104 11.18 0.77 6.73
N ALA A 105 11.19 -0.54 6.96
CA ALA A 105 11.93 -1.14 8.07
C ALA A 105 13.42 -0.79 8.06
N ALA A 106 14.07 -0.87 6.89
CA ALA A 106 15.49 -0.56 6.71
C ALA A 106 15.82 0.94 6.89
N SER A 107 14.85 1.83 6.78
CA SER A 107 15.04 3.27 7.00
C SER A 107 15.09 3.66 8.48
N LEU A 108 14.67 2.77 9.37
CA LEU A 108 14.64 3.00 10.81
C LEU A 108 15.95 2.53 11.47
N ARG A 109 16.41 3.28 12.46
CA ARG A 109 17.51 2.84 13.32
C ARG A 109 17.02 1.79 14.31
N SER A 110 17.94 1.02 14.85
CA SER A 110 17.63 0.10 15.95
C SER A 110 17.02 0.88 17.13
N GLY A 111 15.82 0.46 17.56
CA GLY A 111 15.08 1.10 18.66
C GLY A 111 14.13 2.24 18.25
N ASP A 112 14.21 2.79 17.04
CA ASP A 112 13.23 3.80 16.58
C ASP A 112 11.81 3.20 16.61
N THR A 113 10.88 3.90 17.26
CA THR A 113 9.49 3.47 17.41
C THR A 113 8.55 4.60 16.96
N PRO A 114 8.51 4.90 15.65
CA PRO A 114 7.61 5.93 15.14
C PRO A 114 6.16 5.52 15.36
N LEU A 115 5.34 6.41 15.88
CA LEU A 115 3.90 6.17 16.07
C LEU A 115 3.08 6.61 14.85
N ARG A 116 3.64 7.45 13.99
CA ARG A 116 3.02 7.87 12.75
C ARG A 116 3.78 7.30 11.55
N ILE A 117 3.08 6.74 10.59
CA ILE A 117 3.65 6.24 9.32
C ILE A 117 4.44 7.36 8.63
N THR A 118 3.89 8.58 8.66
CA THR A 118 4.49 9.78 8.09
C THR A 118 5.78 10.22 8.79
N ASP A 119 6.08 9.68 9.97
CA ASP A 119 7.32 9.98 10.70
C ASP A 119 8.49 9.06 10.32
N THR A 120 8.21 7.98 9.59
CA THR A 120 9.29 7.12 9.10
C THR A 120 10.19 7.85 8.09
N PRO A 121 11.53 7.66 8.16
CA PRO A 121 12.45 8.35 7.25
C PRO A 121 12.16 8.07 5.78
N TYR A 122 11.75 6.85 5.45
CA TYR A 122 11.38 6.48 4.08
C TYR A 122 10.19 7.30 3.55
N ILE A 123 9.12 7.41 4.32
CA ILE A 123 7.93 8.17 3.90
C ILE A 123 8.24 9.67 3.83
N LYS A 124 8.96 10.22 4.81
CA LYS A 124 9.42 11.62 4.77
C LYS A 124 10.22 11.91 3.51
N SER A 125 11.15 11.01 3.14
CA SER A 125 11.96 11.18 1.93
C SER A 125 11.12 11.19 0.66
N LYS A 126 10.10 10.33 0.58
CA LYS A 126 9.21 10.25 -0.58
C LYS A 126 8.27 11.45 -0.75
N HIS A 127 7.99 12.17 0.31
CA HIS A 127 7.07 13.32 0.29
C HIS A 127 7.78 14.68 0.48
N ARG A 128 9.13 14.71 0.47
CA ARG A 128 9.90 15.92 0.78
C ARG A 128 9.67 17.07 -0.21
N GLU A 129 9.36 16.76 -1.47
CA GLU A 129 9.17 17.75 -2.54
C GLU A 129 7.71 18.21 -2.67
N LEU A 130 6.80 17.55 -1.93
CA LEU A 130 5.39 17.87 -2.00
C LEU A 130 5.08 19.18 -1.24
N PRO A 131 4.63 20.24 -1.93
CA PRO A 131 4.40 21.52 -1.30
C PRO A 131 3.18 21.50 -0.38
N ALA A 132 3.26 22.21 0.75
CA ALA A 132 2.22 22.25 1.78
C ALA A 132 0.82 22.62 1.24
N ARG A 133 0.75 23.46 0.18
CA ARG A 133 -0.55 23.84 -0.45
C ARG A 133 -1.33 22.64 -1.01
N LEU A 134 -0.63 21.55 -1.36
CA LEU A 134 -1.27 20.34 -1.89
C LEU A 134 -1.70 19.37 -0.78
N VAL A 135 -1.25 19.58 0.45
CA VAL A 135 -1.54 18.72 1.61
C VAL A 135 -2.36 19.49 2.63
N THR A 136 -1.71 20.24 3.52
CA THR A 136 -2.37 20.99 4.62
C THR A 136 -3.20 22.17 4.10
N GLY A 137 -2.81 22.75 2.98
CA GLY A 137 -3.56 23.81 2.27
C GLY A 137 -4.65 23.28 1.34
N ASN A 138 -4.78 21.97 1.18
CA ASN A 138 -5.81 21.36 0.35
C ASN A 138 -6.94 20.80 1.24
N PRO A 139 -8.16 21.37 1.19
CA PRO A 139 -9.25 20.96 2.07
C PRO A 139 -9.73 19.51 1.83
N ARG A 140 -9.38 18.92 0.69
CA ARG A 140 -9.71 17.52 0.36
C ARG A 140 -8.63 16.52 0.77
N VAL A 141 -7.44 17.01 1.16
CA VAL A 141 -6.32 16.17 1.64
C VAL A 141 -6.08 16.38 3.13
N LYS A 142 -5.89 17.61 3.57
CA LYS A 142 -5.71 18.04 4.96
C LYS A 142 -4.42 17.56 5.63
N SER A 143 -4.01 16.31 5.42
CA SER A 143 -2.87 15.70 6.11
C SER A 143 -2.23 14.61 5.25
N LEU A 144 -0.92 14.41 5.38
CA LEU A 144 -0.20 13.25 4.81
C LEU A 144 -0.67 11.90 5.38
N ALA A 145 -1.42 11.91 6.48
CA ALA A 145 -2.05 10.68 7.01
C ALA A 145 -3.21 10.19 6.11
N GLN A 146 -3.80 11.06 5.29
CA GLN A 146 -4.85 10.69 4.33
C GLN A 146 -4.23 10.12 3.04
N CYS A 147 -3.56 8.97 3.16
CA CYS A 147 -2.84 8.37 2.03
C CYS A 147 -3.74 8.13 0.80
N ASN A 148 -4.96 7.64 1.03
CA ASN A 148 -5.94 7.37 -0.02
C ASN A 148 -6.53 8.64 -0.66
N ALA A 149 -6.30 9.82 -0.09
CA ALA A 149 -6.68 11.08 -0.73
C ALA A 149 -5.86 11.37 -2.00
N CYS A 150 -4.63 10.87 -2.08
CA CYS A 150 -3.73 11.05 -3.23
C CYS A 150 -3.38 9.72 -3.92
N HIS A 151 -3.14 8.65 -3.14
CA HIS A 151 -2.85 7.33 -3.67
C HIS A 151 -4.14 6.56 -3.91
N THR A 152 -4.65 6.60 -5.14
CA THR A 152 -5.98 6.07 -5.50
C THR A 152 -6.16 4.57 -5.25
N ARG A 153 -5.08 3.82 -5.02
CA ARG A 153 -5.09 2.39 -4.70
C ARG A 153 -4.42 2.06 -3.37
N ALA A 154 -4.32 3.03 -2.47
CA ALA A 154 -3.72 2.83 -1.15
C ALA A 154 -4.39 1.70 -0.36
N GLU A 155 -5.71 1.59 -0.39
CA GLU A 155 -6.47 0.54 0.30
C GLU A 155 -6.13 -0.87 -0.20
N HIS A 156 -5.66 -0.99 -1.44
CA HIS A 156 -5.17 -2.24 -2.03
C HIS A 156 -3.66 -2.45 -1.83
N GLY A 157 -3.01 -1.63 -1.01
CA GLY A 157 -1.57 -1.72 -0.73
C GLY A 157 -0.67 -1.24 -1.86
N SER A 158 -1.21 -0.52 -2.86
CA SER A 158 -0.45 0.04 -3.97
C SER A 158 -0.21 1.54 -3.80
N TYR A 159 1.05 1.92 -3.84
CA TYR A 159 1.54 3.30 -3.70
C TYR A 159 2.42 3.71 -4.90
N SER A 160 2.11 3.16 -6.08
CA SER A 160 2.80 3.48 -7.33
C SER A 160 2.59 4.96 -7.71
N GLU A 161 3.64 5.62 -8.17
CA GLU A 161 3.59 7.01 -8.66
C GLU A 161 2.56 7.18 -9.80
N SER A 162 2.45 6.20 -10.69
CA SER A 162 1.45 6.20 -11.77
C SER A 162 -0.02 6.22 -11.30
N GLN A 163 -0.25 6.01 -10.01
CA GLN A 163 -1.58 5.95 -9.39
C GLN A 163 -1.81 7.13 -8.42
N ILE A 164 -0.94 8.15 -8.48
CA ILE A 164 -1.12 9.38 -7.70
C ILE A 164 -2.06 10.31 -8.47
N ASP A 165 -3.13 10.74 -7.80
CA ASP A 165 -4.05 11.77 -8.27
C ASP A 165 -4.40 12.69 -7.10
N ILE A 166 -3.80 13.88 -7.08
CA ILE A 166 -4.01 14.85 -6.01
C ILE A 166 -5.29 15.64 -6.26
N PRO A 167 -6.27 15.63 -5.35
CA PRO A 167 -7.52 16.32 -5.53
C PRO A 167 -7.37 17.80 -5.89
N GLY A 168 -7.89 18.19 -7.07
CA GLY A 168 -7.80 19.56 -7.59
C GLY A 168 -6.47 19.96 -8.21
N TYR A 169 -5.52 19.03 -8.27
CA TYR A 169 -4.23 19.22 -8.94
C TYR A 169 -4.04 18.21 -10.09
N GLY A 170 -4.44 16.94 -9.88
CA GLY A 170 -4.26 15.85 -10.82
C GLY A 170 -3.03 15.00 -10.54
N ARG A 171 -2.46 14.40 -11.59
CA ARG A 171 -1.29 13.52 -11.47
C ARG A 171 -0.08 14.27 -10.91
N TRP A 172 0.66 13.57 -10.05
CA TRP A 172 1.95 14.01 -9.56
C TRP A 172 3.04 13.12 -10.15
N GLU A 173 4.06 13.73 -10.76
CA GLU A 173 5.25 13.07 -11.28
C GLU A 173 6.47 13.77 -10.67
N ASP A 174 7.39 12.99 -10.05
CA ASP A 174 8.68 13.45 -9.50
C ASP A 174 9.71 13.57 -10.63
#